data_046db4e73dced79743e5aa710827bba1
#
_entry.id   046db4e73dced79743e5aa710827bba1
#
_cell.length_a   1.000
_cell.length_b   1.000
_cell.length_c   1.000
_cell.angle_alpha   90.00
_cell.angle_beta   90.00
_cell.angle_gamma   90.00
#
_symmetry.space_group_name_H-M   'P 1'
#
loop_
_entity.id
_entity.type
_entity.pdbx_description
1 polymer ?
#
loop_
_entity_poly.entity_id
_entity_poly.type
_entity_poly.pdbx_seq_one_letter_code
_entity_poly.pdbx_strand_id
1 'polypeptide(L)'
;MKLLISLIAMTALSMSVHAAETAAPTTPAPAPPLKPVRFILVGDSTMANTSGYGDAFCARVNRANTCINLAKGGRSSGSFRAEGRWDEVQGLLRGAAAYRATYVLIQFGHNDQPGKPGRSTDLKTEFPVNMARYAQEVKALGGVPVLVTPLTRRSFTDKVLENNLQPWADVIRATAAAQKAPLLDLNAESYAAVQAMGEDEADTLAMAPRPDKVAEAAAASGKVEVAGAAKSAFDRTHLGAKGAAYFSHMVMDEVKREIPDIAGQFKPESEQ
;
A
#
# COMPACT_ATOMS: atom_id res chain seq x y z
N MET A 1 80.45 -79.49 23.71
CA MET A 1 79.06 -79.88 23.47
C MET A 1 78.16 -78.83 24.14
N LYS A 2 77.69 -77.78 23.41
CA LYS A 2 76.86 -76.71 23.94
C LYS A 2 75.51 -76.78 23.26
N LEU A 3 74.46 -77.01 24.04
CA LEU A 3 73.07 -77.05 23.57
C LEU A 3 72.58 -75.62 23.45
N LEU A 4 72.11 -75.27 22.26
CA LEU A 4 71.37 -74.00 22.07
C LEU A 4 69.86 -74.31 22.22
N ILE A 5 69.24 -73.65 23.14
CA ILE A 5 67.79 -73.67 23.30
C ILE A 5 67.25 -72.37 22.60
N SER A 6 66.46 -72.55 21.52
CA SER A 6 65.74 -71.51 20.80
C SER A 6 64.41 -71.18 21.50
N LEU A 7 64.24 -69.92 21.93
CA LEU A 7 63.02 -69.40 22.53
C LEU A 7 62.18 -68.80 21.40
N ILE A 8 61.01 -69.37 21.12
CA ILE A 8 60.04 -68.81 20.16
C ILE A 8 59.14 -67.84 20.92
N ALA A 9 59.24 -66.52 20.59
CA ALA A 9 58.40 -65.53 21.14
C ALA A 9 57.11 -65.44 20.26
N MET A 10 55.98 -65.75 20.86
CA MET A 10 54.66 -65.62 20.26
C MET A 10 54.11 -64.16 20.50
N THR A 11 54.13 -63.32 19.49
CA THR A 11 53.54 -62.00 19.53
C THR A 11 52.02 -62.09 19.27
N ALA A 12 51.21 -61.84 20.29
CA ALA A 12 49.76 -61.70 20.18
C ALA A 12 49.41 -60.34 19.56
N LEU A 13 48.83 -60.36 18.34
CA LEU A 13 48.34 -59.18 17.67
C LEU A 13 46.91 -58.87 18.16
N SER A 14 46.75 -57.91 19.06
CA SER A 14 45.45 -57.41 19.53
C SER A 14 44.82 -56.53 18.45
N MET A 15 43.80 -57.02 17.76
CA MET A 15 42.93 -56.17 16.87
C MET A 15 41.98 -55.35 17.70
N SER A 16 42.21 -54.00 17.77
CA SER A 16 41.26 -53.04 18.30
C SER A 16 40.16 -52.81 17.28
N VAL A 17 38.95 -53.31 17.55
CA VAL A 17 37.75 -52.98 16.78
C VAL A 17 37.30 -51.57 17.17
N HIS A 18 37.56 -50.57 16.31
CA HIS A 18 36.97 -49.26 16.44
C HIS A 18 35.51 -49.35 15.96
N ALA A 19 34.57 -49.28 16.89
CA ALA A 19 33.16 -49.05 16.58
C ALA A 19 33.03 -47.64 16.00
N ALA A 20 32.67 -47.55 14.72
CA ALA A 20 32.32 -46.28 14.09
C ALA A 20 30.99 -45.80 14.73
N GLU A 21 31.09 -44.77 15.57
CA GLU A 21 29.96 -44.05 16.14
C GLU A 21 29.25 -43.34 14.99
N THR A 22 28.13 -43.86 14.49
CA THR A 22 27.28 -43.24 13.49
C THR A 22 26.66 -42.02 14.14
N ALA A 23 27.20 -40.84 13.83
CA ALA A 23 26.59 -39.55 14.21
C ALA A 23 25.14 -39.51 13.70
N ALA A 24 24.18 -39.37 14.59
CA ALA A 24 22.79 -39.17 14.24
C ALA A 24 22.65 -37.95 13.33
N PRO A 25 21.77 -37.96 12.31
CA PRO A 25 21.57 -36.83 11.43
C PRO A 25 21.06 -35.62 12.27
N THR A 26 21.88 -34.62 12.39
CA THR A 26 21.49 -33.36 13.01
C THR A 26 20.44 -32.68 12.11
N THR A 27 19.17 -32.67 12.55
CA THR A 27 18.11 -31.90 11.90
C THR A 27 18.57 -30.43 11.88
N PRO A 28 18.64 -29.78 10.71
CA PRO A 28 18.99 -28.34 10.66
C PRO A 28 18.07 -27.54 11.56
N ALA A 29 18.63 -26.62 12.35
CA ALA A 29 17.82 -25.70 13.14
C ALA A 29 16.86 -24.95 12.23
N PRO A 30 15.58 -24.76 12.62
CA PRO A 30 14.62 -24.01 11.83
C PRO A 30 15.18 -22.63 11.52
N ALA A 31 15.06 -22.20 10.25
CA ALA A 31 15.49 -20.86 9.84
C ALA A 31 14.79 -19.82 10.70
N PRO A 32 15.48 -18.73 11.11
CA PRO A 32 14.85 -17.69 11.89
C PRO A 32 13.64 -17.10 11.12
N PRO A 33 12.55 -16.77 11.82
CA PRO A 33 11.36 -16.23 11.18
C PRO A 33 11.72 -14.94 10.42
N LEU A 34 11.20 -14.81 9.20
CA LEU A 34 11.40 -13.60 8.40
C LEU A 34 10.84 -12.39 9.15
N LYS A 35 11.60 -11.27 9.16
CA LYS A 35 11.10 -10.01 9.69
C LYS A 35 9.79 -9.61 9.01
N PRO A 36 8.83 -8.99 9.72
CA PRO A 36 7.57 -8.53 9.14
C PRO A 36 7.79 -7.45 8.08
N VAL A 37 6.78 -7.24 7.26
CA VAL A 37 6.68 -6.06 6.36
C VAL A 37 5.83 -4.99 7.04
N ARG A 38 6.07 -3.74 6.71
CA ARG A 38 5.23 -2.63 7.14
C ARG A 38 4.68 -1.87 5.94
N PHE A 39 3.38 -1.59 5.97
CA PHE A 39 2.70 -0.68 5.06
C PHE A 39 2.36 0.61 5.80
N ILE A 40 2.62 1.75 5.17
CA ILE A 40 2.19 3.08 5.62
C ILE A 40 1.40 3.70 4.48
N LEU A 41 0.16 4.10 4.75
CA LEU A 41 -0.71 4.74 3.78
C LEU A 41 -0.70 6.25 4.00
N VAL A 42 -0.44 6.99 2.94
CA VAL A 42 -0.33 8.46 2.91
C VAL A 42 -1.21 8.98 1.78
N GLY A 43 -2.18 9.82 2.11
CA GLY A 43 -3.11 10.30 1.10
C GLY A 43 -4.19 11.23 1.63
N ASP A 44 -5.20 11.40 0.81
CA ASP A 44 -6.37 12.24 1.09
C ASP A 44 -7.58 11.45 1.63
N SER A 45 -8.78 12.04 1.51
CA SER A 45 -10.03 11.44 2.02
C SER A 45 -10.40 10.11 1.37
N THR A 46 -9.97 9.84 0.13
CA THR A 46 -10.32 8.59 -0.58
C THR A 46 -9.49 7.40 -0.12
N MET A 47 -8.44 7.65 0.66
CA MET A 47 -7.64 6.64 1.36
C MET A 47 -7.84 6.70 2.89
N ALA A 48 -8.38 7.80 3.45
CA ALA A 48 -8.54 7.97 4.89
C ALA A 48 -9.50 6.96 5.54
N ASN A 49 -9.43 6.84 6.86
CA ASN A 49 -10.13 5.84 7.67
C ASN A 49 -11.66 5.82 7.54
N THR A 50 -12.32 6.97 7.46
CA THR A 50 -13.79 7.03 7.51
C THR A 50 -14.46 7.21 6.14
N SER A 51 -13.71 7.55 5.11
CA SER A 51 -14.26 7.94 3.81
C SER A 51 -13.52 7.37 2.60
N GLY A 52 -12.53 6.52 2.87
CA GLY A 52 -11.67 5.91 1.86
C GLY A 52 -11.48 4.42 2.09
N TYR A 53 -10.59 3.83 1.28
CA TYR A 53 -10.33 2.39 1.28
C TYR A 53 -9.19 1.95 2.23
N GLY A 54 -8.45 2.88 2.84
CA GLY A 54 -7.17 2.57 3.49
C GLY A 54 -7.28 1.63 4.69
N ASP A 55 -8.28 1.79 5.57
CA ASP A 55 -8.46 0.87 6.70
C ASP A 55 -8.94 -0.52 6.23
N ALA A 56 -9.78 -0.57 5.19
CA ALA A 56 -10.18 -1.84 4.57
C ALA A 56 -8.97 -2.53 3.91
N PHE A 57 -8.04 -1.78 3.31
CA PHE A 57 -6.77 -2.33 2.83
C PHE A 57 -5.93 -2.88 3.98
N CYS A 58 -5.75 -2.11 5.06
CA CYS A 58 -5.01 -2.57 6.23
C CYS A 58 -5.63 -3.84 6.85
N ALA A 59 -6.95 -3.95 6.85
CA ALA A 59 -7.66 -5.13 7.33
C ALA A 59 -7.35 -6.40 6.52
N ARG A 60 -6.93 -6.27 5.26
CA ARG A 60 -6.51 -7.39 4.38
C ARG A 60 -5.07 -7.84 4.60
N VAL A 61 -4.24 -7.02 5.20
CA VAL A 61 -2.85 -7.37 5.55
C VAL A 61 -2.87 -8.44 6.65
N ASN A 62 -2.06 -9.49 6.53
CA ASN A 62 -2.01 -10.54 7.53
C ASN A 62 -1.40 -10.03 8.86
N ARG A 63 -1.76 -10.68 9.97
CA ARG A 63 -1.41 -10.22 11.33
C ARG A 63 0.08 -10.27 11.67
N ALA A 64 0.89 -10.94 10.87
CA ALA A 64 2.34 -10.98 11.04
C ALA A 64 2.99 -9.65 10.62
N ASN A 65 2.27 -8.81 9.89
CA ASN A 65 2.75 -7.54 9.36
C ASN A 65 2.09 -6.33 10.04
N THR A 66 2.62 -5.16 9.74
CA THR A 66 2.08 -3.89 10.25
C THR A 66 1.49 -3.07 9.11
N CYS A 67 0.29 -2.54 9.29
CA CYS A 67 -0.31 -1.57 8.39
C CYS A 67 -0.79 -0.35 9.18
N ILE A 68 -0.39 0.85 8.75
CA ILE A 68 -0.70 2.11 9.41
C ILE A 68 -1.30 3.06 8.38
N ASN A 69 -2.54 3.49 8.59
CA ASN A 69 -3.21 4.45 7.72
C ASN A 69 -3.07 5.86 8.28
N LEU A 70 -2.20 6.67 7.68
CA LEU A 70 -1.99 8.09 8.01
C LEU A 70 -2.67 9.04 7.02
N ALA A 71 -3.43 8.51 6.06
CA ALA A 71 -4.19 9.33 5.12
C ALA A 71 -5.19 10.23 5.86
N LYS A 72 -5.35 11.47 5.38
CA LYS A 72 -6.19 12.47 6.04
C LYS A 72 -7.11 13.19 5.08
N GLY A 73 -8.40 13.16 5.39
CA GLY A 73 -9.42 13.82 4.59
C GLY A 73 -9.13 15.30 4.33
N GLY A 74 -9.35 15.75 3.09
CA GLY A 74 -9.18 17.14 2.67
C GLY A 74 -7.73 17.57 2.40
N ARG A 75 -6.73 16.69 2.49
CA ARG A 75 -5.32 17.06 2.28
C ARG A 75 -4.91 16.85 0.82
N SER A 76 -4.13 17.81 0.31
CA SER A 76 -3.41 17.72 -0.95
C SER A 76 -1.96 17.30 -0.72
N SER A 77 -1.22 17.06 -1.80
CA SER A 77 0.21 16.78 -1.74
C SER A 77 1.01 17.88 -1.03
N GLY A 78 0.60 19.13 -1.16
CA GLY A 78 1.22 20.28 -0.49
C GLY A 78 0.77 20.43 0.97
N SER A 79 -0.55 20.45 1.22
CA SER A 79 -1.07 20.73 2.56
C SER A 79 -0.77 19.61 3.57
N PHE A 80 -0.67 18.34 3.16
CA PHE A 80 -0.26 17.24 4.03
C PHE A 80 1.13 17.49 4.63
N ARG A 81 2.05 18.06 3.84
CA ARG A 81 3.39 18.44 4.32
C ARG A 81 3.35 19.71 5.16
N ALA A 82 2.65 20.73 4.70
CA ALA A 82 2.58 22.04 5.38
C ALA A 82 2.00 21.93 6.80
N GLU A 83 1.13 20.95 7.05
CA GLU A 83 0.56 20.65 8.37
C GLU A 83 1.46 19.78 9.27
N GLY A 84 2.69 19.46 8.86
CA GLY A 84 3.60 18.60 9.62
C GLY A 84 3.23 17.11 9.64
N ARG A 85 2.21 16.66 8.86
CA ARG A 85 1.79 15.26 8.85
C ARG A 85 2.83 14.33 8.25
N TRP A 86 3.65 14.83 7.36
CA TRP A 86 4.76 14.08 6.79
C TRP A 86 5.85 13.75 7.82
N ASP A 87 6.01 14.57 8.85
CA ASP A 87 7.02 14.35 9.90
C ASP A 87 6.74 13.07 10.69
N GLU A 88 5.46 12.71 10.86
CA GLU A 88 5.05 11.43 11.47
C GLU A 88 5.50 10.24 10.60
N VAL A 89 5.27 10.32 9.28
CA VAL A 89 5.73 9.28 8.34
C VAL A 89 7.25 9.11 8.39
N GLN A 90 8.00 10.23 8.39
CA GLN A 90 9.45 10.21 8.52
C GLN A 90 9.89 9.62 9.87
N GLY A 91 9.16 9.92 10.95
CA GLY A 91 9.37 9.32 12.27
C GLY A 91 9.28 7.81 12.24
N LEU A 92 8.24 7.27 11.60
CA LEU A 92 8.08 5.83 11.41
C LEU A 92 9.21 5.25 10.53
N LEU A 93 9.58 5.93 9.45
CA LEU A 93 10.62 5.46 8.53
C LEU A 93 12.00 5.34 9.21
N ARG A 94 12.33 6.18 10.18
CA ARG A 94 13.56 6.01 10.98
C ARG A 94 13.62 4.66 11.70
N GLY A 95 12.49 4.02 11.94
CA GLY A 95 12.40 2.66 12.48
C GLY A 95 12.32 1.55 11.42
N ALA A 96 12.62 1.82 10.15
CA ALA A 96 12.47 0.86 9.05
C ALA A 96 13.32 -0.41 9.22
N ALA A 97 14.47 -0.33 9.89
CA ALA A 97 15.36 -1.47 10.11
C ALA A 97 14.74 -2.63 10.94
N ALA A 98 13.68 -2.37 11.69
CA ALA A 98 12.92 -3.40 12.40
C ALA A 98 12.12 -4.32 11.46
N TYR A 99 11.89 -3.91 10.22
CA TYR A 99 11.10 -4.60 9.21
C TYR A 99 12.00 -5.13 8.08
N ARG A 100 11.54 -6.17 7.39
CA ARG A 100 12.18 -6.64 6.15
C ARG A 100 12.09 -5.57 5.06
N ALA A 101 10.95 -4.91 4.96
CA ALA A 101 10.71 -3.75 4.11
C ALA A 101 9.60 -2.88 4.69
N THR A 102 9.64 -1.58 4.42
CA THR A 102 8.56 -0.63 4.71
C THR A 102 8.10 -0.02 3.40
N TYR A 103 6.87 -0.30 3.01
CA TYR A 103 6.22 0.25 1.82
C TYR A 103 5.37 1.45 2.21
N VAL A 104 5.56 2.57 1.52
CA VAL A 104 4.75 3.78 1.73
C VAL A 104 3.90 4.00 0.48
N LEU A 105 2.59 3.74 0.59
CA LEU A 105 1.62 3.98 -0.48
C LEU A 105 1.21 5.46 -0.44
N ILE A 106 1.42 6.19 -1.53
CA ILE A 106 1.25 7.65 -1.57
C ILE A 106 0.26 8.02 -2.66
N GLN A 107 -0.91 8.55 -2.26
CA GLN A 107 -2.01 8.93 -3.15
C GLN A 107 -2.49 10.35 -2.88
N PHE A 108 -2.34 11.23 -3.86
CA PHE A 108 -2.90 12.58 -3.86
C PHE A 108 -3.48 12.93 -5.23
N GLY A 109 -4.17 14.06 -5.32
CA GLY A 109 -4.75 14.57 -6.56
C GLY A 109 -6.11 15.25 -6.36
N HIS A 110 -7.01 14.65 -5.58
CA HIS A 110 -8.37 15.17 -5.39
C HIS A 110 -8.41 16.60 -4.82
N ASN A 111 -7.53 16.92 -3.87
CA ASN A 111 -7.47 18.21 -3.23
C ASN A 111 -6.42 19.13 -3.86
N ASP A 112 -5.61 18.61 -4.75
CA ASP A 112 -4.63 19.36 -5.53
C ASP A 112 -5.28 20.14 -6.68
N GLN A 113 -6.49 19.72 -7.11
CA GLN A 113 -7.25 20.37 -8.18
C GLN A 113 -7.53 21.86 -7.87
N PRO A 114 -7.65 22.71 -8.91
CA PRO A 114 -8.00 24.13 -8.74
C PRO A 114 -9.27 24.36 -7.94
N GLY A 115 -9.41 25.56 -7.36
CA GLY A 115 -10.60 25.96 -6.63
C GLY A 115 -10.68 25.48 -5.18
N LYS A 116 -9.58 24.98 -4.60
CA LYS A 116 -9.52 24.50 -3.21
C LYS A 116 -8.54 25.36 -2.39
N PRO A 117 -9.00 26.46 -1.76
CA PRO A 117 -8.13 27.37 -1.03
C PRO A 117 -7.23 26.65 0.00
N GLY A 118 -5.92 26.96 0.00
CA GLY A 118 -4.92 26.38 0.88
C GLY A 118 -4.58 24.90 0.59
N ARG A 119 -5.12 24.33 -0.49
CA ARG A 119 -4.91 22.92 -0.87
C ARG A 119 -4.49 22.77 -2.33
N SER A 120 -5.07 23.52 -3.26
CA SER A 120 -4.71 23.45 -4.68
C SER A 120 -3.20 23.57 -4.87
N THR A 121 -2.67 22.78 -5.77
CA THR A 121 -1.28 22.85 -6.23
C THR A 121 -1.29 23.03 -7.75
N ASP A 122 -0.28 23.72 -8.27
CA ASP A 122 -0.13 23.83 -9.72
C ASP A 122 0.26 22.46 -10.29
N LEU A 123 -0.51 22.00 -11.29
CA LEU A 123 -0.37 20.68 -11.90
C LEU A 123 1.00 20.49 -12.58
N LYS A 124 1.62 21.57 -13.08
CA LYS A 124 2.87 21.48 -13.87
C LYS A 124 4.12 21.74 -13.05
N THR A 125 4.03 22.57 -12.01
CA THR A 125 5.20 23.06 -11.27
C THR A 125 5.26 22.58 -9.82
N GLU A 126 4.13 22.48 -9.12
CA GLU A 126 4.12 22.11 -7.70
C GLU A 126 3.83 20.63 -7.46
N PHE A 127 2.77 20.09 -8.10
CA PHE A 127 2.34 18.72 -7.88
C PHE A 127 3.42 17.68 -8.22
N PRO A 128 4.10 17.74 -9.40
CA PRO A 128 5.17 16.79 -9.72
C PRO A 128 6.35 16.89 -8.75
N VAL A 129 6.71 18.10 -8.30
CA VAL A 129 7.77 18.31 -7.32
C VAL A 129 7.41 17.69 -5.98
N ASN A 130 6.15 17.87 -5.52
CA ASN A 130 5.68 17.27 -4.28
C ASN A 130 5.74 15.74 -4.34
N MET A 131 5.21 15.13 -5.41
CA MET A 131 5.19 13.68 -5.57
C MET A 131 6.59 13.08 -5.68
N ALA A 132 7.49 13.72 -6.44
CA ALA A 132 8.89 13.29 -6.53
C ALA A 132 9.59 13.36 -5.17
N ARG A 133 9.37 14.45 -4.43
CA ARG A 133 9.97 14.65 -3.11
C ARG A 133 9.52 13.60 -2.09
N TYR A 134 8.24 13.21 -2.10
CA TYR A 134 7.74 12.10 -1.27
C TYR A 134 8.52 10.80 -1.56
N ALA A 135 8.65 10.45 -2.84
CA ALA A 135 9.35 9.23 -3.23
C ALA A 135 10.83 9.26 -2.84
N GLN A 136 11.52 10.38 -3.05
CA GLN A 136 12.93 10.56 -2.73
C GLN A 136 13.18 10.46 -1.23
N GLU A 137 12.37 11.11 -0.41
CA GLU A 137 12.53 11.10 1.05
C GLU A 137 12.23 9.73 1.66
N VAL A 138 11.25 8.98 1.12
CA VAL A 138 11.01 7.58 1.54
C VAL A 138 12.23 6.72 1.27
N LYS A 139 12.82 6.82 0.07
CA LYS A 139 14.05 6.08 -0.28
C LYS A 139 15.23 6.45 0.59
N ALA A 140 15.44 7.74 0.83
CA ALA A 140 16.53 8.24 1.67
C ALA A 140 16.45 7.72 3.11
N LEU A 141 15.24 7.39 3.58
CA LEU A 141 14.99 6.82 4.92
C LEU A 141 14.87 5.27 4.90
N GLY A 142 15.26 4.62 3.79
CA GLY A 142 15.29 3.16 3.68
C GLY A 142 13.93 2.50 3.46
N GLY A 143 12.90 3.27 3.11
CA GLY A 143 11.59 2.76 2.70
C GLY A 143 11.47 2.54 1.19
N VAL A 144 10.40 1.90 0.77
CA VAL A 144 10.02 1.70 -0.62
C VAL A 144 8.80 2.58 -0.92
N PRO A 145 8.93 3.66 -1.69
CA PRO A 145 7.78 4.45 -2.11
C PRO A 145 6.98 3.66 -3.14
N VAL A 146 5.67 3.64 -2.98
CA VAL A 146 4.70 3.09 -3.94
C VAL A 146 3.77 4.23 -4.32
N LEU A 147 3.86 4.71 -5.55
CA LEU A 147 3.01 5.80 -6.02
C LEU A 147 1.68 5.24 -6.49
N VAL A 148 0.59 5.85 -6.03
CA VAL A 148 -0.78 5.43 -6.33
C VAL A 148 -1.49 6.56 -7.05
N THR A 149 -2.01 6.33 -8.25
CA THR A 149 -2.82 7.32 -8.96
C THR A 149 -4.16 7.53 -8.25
N PRO A 150 -4.77 8.73 -8.31
CA PRO A 150 -5.96 9.03 -7.53
C PRO A 150 -7.15 8.17 -7.96
N LEU A 151 -7.89 7.64 -6.98
CA LEU A 151 -9.13 6.92 -7.20
C LEU A 151 -10.09 7.75 -8.06
N THR A 152 -10.73 7.14 -9.09
CA THR A 152 -11.71 7.87 -9.90
C THR A 152 -12.91 8.31 -9.04
N ARG A 153 -13.52 9.47 -9.42
CA ARG A 153 -14.86 9.81 -8.92
C ARG A 153 -15.91 8.97 -9.66
N ARG A 154 -17.08 8.90 -9.09
CA ARG A 154 -18.23 8.17 -9.69
C ARG A 154 -19.23 9.13 -10.35
N SER A 155 -18.69 10.22 -10.96
CA SER A 155 -19.49 11.23 -11.62
C SER A 155 -19.72 10.88 -13.09
N PHE A 156 -20.97 10.76 -13.49
CA PHE A 156 -21.36 10.44 -14.86
C PHE A 156 -22.06 11.62 -15.53
N THR A 157 -21.82 11.80 -16.82
CA THR A 157 -22.56 12.67 -17.72
C THR A 157 -22.99 11.82 -18.92
N ASP A 158 -24.28 11.76 -19.20
CA ASP A 158 -24.84 10.96 -20.30
C ASP A 158 -24.35 9.50 -20.32
N LYS A 159 -24.27 8.85 -19.13
CA LYS A 159 -23.78 7.48 -18.91
C LYS A 159 -22.26 7.29 -19.14
N VAL A 160 -21.53 8.35 -19.40
CA VAL A 160 -20.07 8.33 -19.52
C VAL A 160 -19.46 8.83 -18.23
N LEU A 161 -18.57 8.04 -17.67
CA LEU A 161 -17.83 8.41 -16.45
C LEU A 161 -16.83 9.52 -16.76
N GLU A 162 -16.83 10.55 -15.94
CA GLU A 162 -15.86 11.66 -16.04
C GLU A 162 -14.52 11.28 -15.39
N ASN A 163 -13.41 11.43 -16.12
CA ASN A 163 -12.07 11.26 -15.53
C ASN A 163 -11.35 12.60 -15.38
N ASN A 164 -11.89 13.46 -14.53
CA ASN A 164 -11.29 14.78 -14.26
C ASN A 164 -9.99 14.72 -13.41
N LEU A 165 -9.60 13.53 -12.94
CA LEU A 165 -8.34 13.28 -12.22
C LEU A 165 -7.23 12.73 -13.12
N GLN A 166 -7.53 12.40 -14.38
CA GLN A 166 -6.54 11.87 -15.31
C GLN A 166 -5.26 12.73 -15.41
N PRO A 167 -5.31 14.08 -15.49
CA PRO A 167 -4.09 14.88 -15.55
C PRO A 167 -3.16 14.69 -14.33
N TRP A 168 -3.72 14.53 -13.12
CA TRP A 168 -2.95 14.23 -11.91
C TRP A 168 -2.41 12.79 -11.94
N ALA A 169 -3.19 11.85 -12.43
CA ALA A 169 -2.74 10.46 -12.62
C ALA A 169 -1.56 10.40 -13.59
N ASP A 170 -1.59 11.14 -14.70
CA ASP A 170 -0.50 11.20 -15.68
C ASP A 170 0.81 11.72 -15.08
N VAL A 171 0.73 12.74 -14.22
CA VAL A 171 1.90 13.24 -13.48
C VAL A 171 2.44 12.19 -12.53
N ILE A 172 1.58 11.44 -11.83
CA ILE A 172 2.03 10.37 -10.93
C ILE A 172 2.69 9.23 -11.71
N ARG A 173 2.14 8.81 -12.87
CA ARG A 173 2.77 7.81 -13.77
C ARG A 173 4.16 8.24 -14.20
N ALA A 174 4.29 9.48 -14.68
CA ALA A 174 5.57 10.04 -15.09
C ALA A 174 6.56 10.12 -13.92
N THR A 175 6.08 10.51 -12.72
CA THR A 175 6.90 10.57 -11.51
C THR A 175 7.37 9.19 -11.07
N ALA A 176 6.49 8.19 -11.09
CA ALA A 176 6.84 6.80 -10.74
C ALA A 176 7.94 6.27 -11.65
N ALA A 177 7.81 6.48 -12.96
CA ALA A 177 8.83 6.09 -13.95
C ALA A 177 10.16 6.82 -13.68
N ALA A 178 10.15 8.14 -13.52
CA ALA A 178 11.35 8.94 -13.25
C ALA A 178 12.04 8.56 -11.93
N GLN A 179 11.26 8.26 -10.91
CA GLN A 179 11.76 7.84 -9.60
C GLN A 179 12.05 6.33 -9.53
N LYS A 180 11.79 5.53 -10.57
CA LYS A 180 11.88 4.05 -10.53
C LYS A 180 11.17 3.50 -9.28
N ALA A 181 9.95 3.94 -9.04
CA ALA A 181 9.10 3.52 -7.94
C ALA A 181 7.98 2.62 -8.48
N PRO A 182 7.56 1.58 -7.76
CA PRO A 182 6.33 0.85 -8.07
C PRO A 182 5.16 1.82 -8.23
N LEU A 183 4.30 1.55 -9.22
CA LEU A 183 3.12 2.33 -9.52
C LEU A 183 1.88 1.43 -9.36
N LEU A 184 0.91 1.89 -8.59
CA LEU A 184 -0.45 1.35 -8.62
C LEU A 184 -1.30 2.31 -9.46
N ASP A 185 -1.78 1.85 -10.61
CA ASP A 185 -2.55 2.71 -11.53
C ASP A 185 -4.04 2.66 -11.22
N LEU A 186 -4.37 2.91 -9.96
CA LEU A 186 -5.73 2.87 -9.43
C LEU A 186 -6.71 3.76 -10.21
N ASN A 187 -6.24 4.88 -10.79
CA ASN A 187 -7.11 5.74 -11.61
C ASN A 187 -7.61 4.98 -12.85
N ALA A 188 -6.73 4.33 -13.59
CA ALA A 188 -7.11 3.60 -14.79
C ALA A 188 -8.01 2.40 -14.46
N GLU A 189 -7.64 1.59 -13.46
CA GLU A 189 -8.40 0.40 -13.07
C GLU A 189 -9.77 0.77 -12.49
N SER A 190 -9.81 1.74 -11.57
CA SER A 190 -11.09 2.18 -10.98
C SER A 190 -11.98 2.86 -12.01
N TYR A 191 -11.41 3.63 -12.95
CA TYR A 191 -12.19 4.21 -14.04
C TYR A 191 -12.85 3.12 -14.90
N ALA A 192 -12.09 2.15 -15.35
CA ALA A 192 -12.63 1.04 -16.16
C ALA A 192 -13.73 0.26 -15.41
N ALA A 193 -13.48 -0.06 -14.14
CA ALA A 193 -14.44 -0.80 -13.32
C ALA A 193 -15.73 -0.01 -13.06
N VAL A 194 -15.62 1.27 -12.69
CA VAL A 194 -16.77 2.14 -12.41
C VAL A 194 -17.58 2.42 -13.69
N GLN A 195 -16.90 2.65 -14.83
CA GLN A 195 -17.58 2.81 -16.11
C GLN A 195 -18.37 1.55 -16.49
N ALA A 196 -17.78 0.36 -16.33
CA ALA A 196 -18.46 -0.90 -16.61
C ALA A 196 -19.62 -1.19 -15.65
N MET A 197 -19.49 -0.79 -14.39
CA MET A 197 -20.52 -0.90 -13.35
C MET A 197 -21.75 -0.04 -13.66
N GLY A 198 -21.55 1.14 -14.23
CA GLY A 198 -22.58 2.13 -14.50
C GLY A 198 -22.97 2.95 -13.26
N GLU A 199 -23.73 4.02 -13.50
CA GLU A 199 -24.01 5.05 -12.49
C GLU A 199 -24.75 4.51 -11.25
N ASP A 200 -25.83 3.74 -11.47
CA ASP A 200 -26.69 3.29 -10.37
C ASP A 200 -25.95 2.33 -9.41
N GLU A 201 -25.19 1.39 -9.94
CA GLU A 201 -24.40 0.47 -9.11
C GLU A 201 -23.23 1.20 -8.47
N ALA A 202 -22.54 2.09 -9.19
CA ALA A 202 -21.44 2.90 -8.66
C ALA A 202 -21.87 3.79 -7.49
N ASP A 203 -23.10 4.33 -7.52
CA ASP A 203 -23.65 5.13 -6.43
C ASP A 203 -23.85 4.32 -5.14
N THR A 204 -24.02 2.98 -5.21
CA THR A 204 -24.10 2.12 -4.03
C THR A 204 -22.78 2.03 -3.24
N LEU A 205 -21.67 2.46 -3.84
CA LEU A 205 -20.36 2.51 -3.19
C LEU A 205 -20.17 3.76 -2.31
N ALA A 206 -21.09 4.72 -2.35
CA ALA A 206 -21.05 5.96 -1.57
C ALA A 206 -21.31 5.72 -0.08
N MET A 207 -20.98 6.72 0.75
CA MET A 207 -21.20 6.68 2.20
C MET A 207 -22.67 6.60 2.59
N ALA A 208 -23.57 7.10 1.75
CA ALA A 208 -25.02 7.06 1.95
C ALA A 208 -25.71 6.79 0.63
N PRO A 209 -26.97 6.30 0.65
CA PRO A 209 -27.78 6.17 -0.55
C PRO A 209 -27.95 7.52 -1.29
N ARG A 210 -28.04 7.46 -2.61
CA ARG A 210 -28.34 8.64 -3.43
C ARG A 210 -29.71 9.21 -3.06
N PRO A 211 -29.79 10.52 -2.76
CA PRO A 211 -31.06 11.18 -2.55
C PRO A 211 -31.89 11.18 -3.85
N ASP A 212 -33.22 11.19 -3.73
CA ASP A 212 -34.10 11.27 -4.89
C ASP A 212 -33.71 12.41 -5.81
N LYS A 213 -33.77 12.17 -7.12
CA LYS A 213 -33.22 13.03 -8.19
C LYS A 213 -33.66 14.52 -8.13
N VAL A 214 -34.68 14.84 -7.38
CA VAL A 214 -35.17 16.23 -7.18
C VAL A 214 -34.24 17.06 -6.30
N ALA A 215 -33.44 16.45 -5.41
CA ALA A 215 -32.51 17.14 -4.53
C ALA A 215 -31.12 17.39 -5.19
N GLU A 216 -30.77 16.65 -6.24
CA GLU A 216 -29.48 16.78 -6.93
C GLU A 216 -29.28 18.15 -7.61
N ALA A 217 -30.34 18.73 -8.17
CA ALA A 217 -30.29 20.02 -8.85
C ALA A 217 -29.93 21.20 -7.91
N ALA A 218 -30.19 21.06 -6.61
CA ALA A 218 -29.87 22.11 -5.60
C ALA A 218 -28.40 22.05 -5.12
N ALA A 219 -27.75 20.87 -5.19
CA ALA A 219 -26.37 20.67 -4.75
C ALA A 219 -25.33 21.06 -5.82
N ALA A 220 -25.73 21.12 -7.10
CA ALA A 220 -24.85 21.38 -8.24
C ALA A 220 -24.41 22.87 -8.39
N SER A 221 -24.90 23.77 -7.52
CA SER A 221 -24.53 25.19 -7.58
C SER A 221 -23.18 25.47 -6.92
N GLY A 222 -22.08 25.18 -7.60
CA GLY A 222 -20.74 25.79 -7.50
C GLY A 222 -20.20 26.29 -6.14
N LYS A 223 -20.55 25.69 -5.01
CA LYS A 223 -20.03 26.12 -3.71
C LYS A 223 -18.59 25.62 -3.51
N VAL A 224 -17.69 26.54 -3.17
CA VAL A 224 -16.33 26.25 -2.73
C VAL A 224 -16.37 25.30 -1.54
N GLU A 225 -15.74 24.14 -1.67
CA GLU A 225 -15.68 23.14 -0.59
C GLU A 225 -14.72 23.61 0.51
N VAL A 226 -15.27 24.02 1.65
CA VAL A 226 -14.49 24.44 2.81
C VAL A 226 -13.85 23.22 3.47
N ALA A 227 -12.54 23.28 3.79
CA ALA A 227 -11.86 22.20 4.48
C ALA A 227 -12.50 21.96 5.85
N GLY A 228 -12.97 20.72 6.09
CA GLY A 228 -13.63 20.33 7.34
C GLY A 228 -15.13 20.60 7.40
N ALA A 229 -15.76 21.13 6.33
CA ALA A 229 -17.22 21.23 6.27
C ALA A 229 -17.86 19.83 6.37
N ALA A 230 -19.00 19.76 7.06
CA ALA A 230 -19.81 18.53 7.07
C ALA A 230 -20.22 18.23 5.62
N LYS A 231 -19.81 17.05 5.12
CA LYS A 231 -20.15 16.62 3.76
C LYS A 231 -21.59 16.16 3.72
N SER A 232 -22.25 16.35 2.57
CA SER A 232 -23.54 15.72 2.34
C SER A 232 -23.37 14.21 2.56
N ALA A 233 -24.39 13.58 3.12
CA ALA A 233 -24.35 12.14 3.39
C ALA A 233 -24.08 11.31 2.13
N PHE A 234 -24.51 11.79 0.94
CA PHE A 234 -24.21 11.21 -0.37
C PHE A 234 -23.25 12.10 -1.15
N ASP A 235 -22.17 11.53 -1.67
CA ASP A 235 -21.33 12.12 -2.70
C ASP A 235 -20.66 11.03 -3.55
N ARG A 236 -20.16 11.40 -4.72
CA ARG A 236 -19.57 10.48 -5.69
C ARG A 236 -18.04 10.37 -5.58
N THR A 237 -17.46 10.89 -4.50
CA THR A 237 -16.01 10.83 -4.23
C THR A 237 -15.71 9.88 -3.08
N HIS A 238 -16.42 10.01 -1.94
CA HIS A 238 -16.13 9.27 -0.72
C HIS A 238 -16.83 7.91 -0.68
N LEU A 239 -16.23 6.97 0.02
CA LEU A 239 -16.59 5.57 0.05
C LEU A 239 -17.31 5.19 1.35
N GLY A 240 -18.45 4.51 1.21
CA GLY A 240 -19.03 3.73 2.29
C GLY A 240 -18.33 2.38 2.44
N ALA A 241 -18.81 1.54 3.37
CA ALA A 241 -18.20 0.24 3.65
C ALA A 241 -18.08 -0.67 2.40
N LYS A 242 -19.11 -0.71 1.54
CA LYS A 242 -19.11 -1.46 0.27
C LYS A 242 -18.03 -0.95 -0.67
N GLY A 243 -17.92 0.38 -0.84
CA GLY A 243 -16.92 1.00 -1.69
C GLY A 243 -15.50 0.81 -1.15
N ALA A 244 -15.31 0.96 0.16
CA ALA A 244 -14.03 0.72 0.80
C ALA A 244 -13.56 -0.73 0.62
N ALA A 245 -14.45 -1.71 0.80
CA ALA A 245 -14.16 -3.11 0.57
C ALA A 245 -13.79 -3.38 -0.90
N TYR A 246 -14.56 -2.83 -1.85
CA TYR A 246 -14.34 -3.02 -3.28
C TYR A 246 -12.97 -2.46 -3.73
N PHE A 247 -12.69 -1.19 -3.45
CA PHE A 247 -11.44 -0.57 -3.89
C PHE A 247 -10.22 -1.01 -3.08
N SER A 248 -10.38 -1.42 -1.82
CA SER A 248 -9.25 -2.01 -1.08
C SER A 248 -8.82 -3.35 -1.67
N HIS A 249 -9.75 -4.14 -2.21
CA HIS A 249 -9.45 -5.38 -2.93
C HIS A 249 -8.65 -5.08 -4.21
N MET A 250 -9.12 -4.12 -5.02
CA MET A 250 -8.42 -3.66 -6.23
C MET A 250 -6.98 -3.21 -5.92
N VAL A 251 -6.79 -2.36 -4.89
CA VAL A 251 -5.46 -1.90 -4.49
C VAL A 251 -4.58 -3.06 -4.00
N MET A 252 -5.14 -4.03 -3.27
CA MET A 252 -4.39 -5.22 -2.86
C MET A 252 -3.93 -6.04 -4.06
N ASP A 253 -4.78 -6.23 -5.06
CA ASP A 253 -4.44 -6.99 -6.26
C ASP A 253 -3.39 -6.28 -7.11
N GLU A 254 -3.47 -4.94 -7.23
CA GLU A 254 -2.41 -4.15 -7.83
C GLU A 254 -1.08 -4.31 -7.08
N VAL A 255 -1.09 -4.25 -5.74
CA VAL A 255 0.12 -4.46 -4.93
C VAL A 255 0.71 -5.84 -5.18
N LYS A 256 -0.11 -6.90 -5.23
CA LYS A 256 0.36 -8.27 -5.52
C LYS A 256 0.97 -8.39 -6.91
N ARG A 257 0.44 -7.68 -7.89
CA ARG A 257 0.92 -7.70 -9.27
C ARG A 257 2.20 -6.91 -9.45
N GLU A 258 2.25 -5.70 -8.90
CA GLU A 258 3.38 -4.77 -9.07
C GLU A 258 4.57 -5.07 -8.15
N ILE A 259 4.31 -5.76 -7.02
CA ILE A 259 5.32 -6.13 -6.03
C ILE A 259 5.13 -7.61 -5.63
N PRO A 260 5.43 -8.57 -6.51
CA PRO A 260 5.15 -9.99 -6.28
C PRO A 260 5.77 -10.56 -4.99
N ASP A 261 6.91 -10.03 -4.57
CA ASP A 261 7.64 -10.47 -3.36
C ASP A 261 6.84 -10.31 -2.06
N ILE A 262 5.79 -9.51 -2.08
CA ILE A 262 4.91 -9.29 -0.91
C ILE A 262 3.49 -9.81 -1.10
N ALA A 263 3.21 -10.55 -2.17
CA ALA A 263 1.88 -11.12 -2.41
C ALA A 263 1.39 -12.00 -1.24
N GLY A 264 2.30 -12.75 -0.60
CA GLY A 264 2.01 -13.57 0.58
C GLY A 264 1.81 -12.80 1.90
N GLN A 265 1.87 -11.46 1.89
CA GLN A 265 1.70 -10.64 3.11
C GLN A 265 0.23 -10.27 3.38
N PHE A 266 -0.68 -10.71 2.54
CA PHE A 266 -2.12 -10.51 2.69
C PHE A 266 -2.79 -11.78 3.23
N LYS A 267 -3.94 -11.60 3.86
CA LYS A 267 -4.79 -12.72 4.30
C LYS A 267 -5.26 -13.52 3.10
N PRO A 268 -5.48 -14.83 3.24
CA PRO A 268 -6.13 -15.62 2.21
C PRO A 268 -7.55 -15.11 1.94
N GLU A 269 -8.07 -15.32 0.75
CA GLU A 269 -9.41 -14.84 0.34
C GLU A 269 -10.53 -15.33 1.26
N SER A 270 -10.38 -16.51 1.86
CA SER A 270 -11.34 -17.07 2.83
C SER A 270 -11.43 -16.28 4.15
N GLU A 271 -10.50 -15.35 4.41
CA GLU A 271 -10.44 -14.53 5.63
C GLU A 271 -10.60 -13.03 5.36
N GLN A 272 -10.96 -12.67 4.13
CA GLN A 272 -11.10 -11.27 3.69
C GLN A 272 -12.57 -10.75 3.70
#